data_21e1b715aeaad90e29aba3b698d35997
#
_entry.id   21e1b715aeaad90e29aba3b698d35997
#
_cell.length_a   1.000
_cell.length_b   1.000
_cell.length_c   1.000
_cell.angle_alpha   90.00
_cell.angle_beta   90.00
_cell.angle_gamma   90.00
#
_symmetry.space_group_name_H-M   'P 1'
#
loop_
_entity.id
_entity.type
_entity.pdbx_description
1 polymer ?
#
loop_
_entity_poly.entity_id
_entity_poly.type
_entity_poly.pdbx_seq_one_letter_code
_entity_poly.pdbx_strand_id
1 'polypeptide(L)'
;MEFVTISHWDVPEVTDEIMEEAKQKFMPLILATGADNVYMVRTSDRSVSVVTHFPNEELGKAAMDKISAVREKAAEHFAMTLNSAHAGACLSS
;
A
#
# COMPACT_ATOMS: atom_id res chain seq x y z
N MET A 1 -14.86 -12.32 -6.29
CA MET A 1 -14.95 -11.47 -5.08
C MET A 1 -13.73 -10.55 -5.04
N GLU A 2 -13.95 -9.30 -4.79
CA GLU A 2 -12.87 -8.32 -4.68
C GLU A 2 -11.91 -8.67 -3.55
N PHE A 3 -10.67 -8.28 -3.69
CA PHE A 3 -9.61 -8.60 -2.75
C PHE A 3 -8.89 -7.33 -2.34
N VAL A 4 -8.58 -7.18 -1.06
CA VAL A 4 -7.98 -5.97 -0.52
C VAL A 4 -6.77 -6.33 0.33
N THR A 5 -5.69 -5.56 0.18
CA THR A 5 -4.56 -5.62 1.11
C THR A 5 -4.49 -4.31 1.90
N ILE A 6 -4.15 -4.42 3.16
CA ILE A 6 -4.03 -3.27 4.06
C ILE A 6 -2.69 -3.36 4.76
N SER A 7 -1.88 -2.30 4.65
CA SER A 7 -0.62 -2.23 5.36
C SER A 7 -0.59 -0.99 6.25
N HIS A 8 -0.02 -1.13 7.44
CA HIS A 8 0.13 -0.07 8.42
C HIS A 8 1.62 0.19 8.63
N TRP A 9 2.00 1.47 8.56
CA TRP A 9 3.40 1.88 8.56
C TRP A 9 3.68 2.93 9.61
N ASP A 10 4.84 2.79 10.26
CA ASP A 10 5.41 3.85 11.08
C ASP A 10 6.39 4.65 10.22
N VAL A 11 6.27 5.97 10.27
CA VAL A 11 7.04 6.91 9.47
C VAL A 11 7.68 7.92 10.42
N PRO A 12 8.93 8.34 10.20
CA PRO A 12 9.56 9.35 11.07
C PRO A 12 8.74 10.63 11.17
N GLU A 13 8.20 11.09 10.04
CA GLU A 13 7.29 12.24 9.97
C GLU A 13 6.51 12.17 8.67
N VAL A 14 5.19 12.34 8.74
CA VAL A 14 4.33 12.39 7.56
C VAL A 14 4.19 13.84 7.13
N THR A 15 4.82 14.20 6.02
CA THR A 15 4.74 15.55 5.45
C THR A 15 3.97 15.51 4.14
N ASP A 16 3.49 16.68 3.71
CA ASP A 16 2.82 16.80 2.40
C ASP A 16 3.77 16.40 1.26
N GLU A 17 5.05 16.73 1.39
CA GLU A 17 6.08 16.37 0.40
C GLU A 17 6.24 14.86 0.29
N ILE A 18 6.30 14.15 1.42
CA ILE A 18 6.40 12.69 1.45
C ILE A 18 5.16 12.05 0.83
N MET A 19 3.97 12.55 1.17
CA MET A 19 2.72 12.02 0.63
C MET A 19 2.64 12.23 -0.88
N GLU A 20 3.06 13.40 -1.36
CA GLU A 20 3.07 13.70 -2.79
C GLU A 20 4.08 12.82 -3.53
N GLU A 21 5.26 12.61 -2.98
CA GLU A 21 6.28 11.73 -3.55
C GLU A 21 5.79 10.28 -3.61
N ALA A 22 5.11 9.82 -2.56
CA ALA A 22 4.52 8.48 -2.54
C ALA A 22 3.48 8.32 -3.65
N LYS A 23 2.63 9.30 -3.87
CA LYS A 23 1.66 9.30 -4.96
C LYS A 23 2.33 9.25 -6.32
N GLN A 24 3.38 10.02 -6.54
CA GLN A 24 4.03 10.11 -7.84
C GLN A 24 4.91 8.90 -8.15
N LYS A 25 5.62 8.36 -7.17
CA LYS A 25 6.62 7.30 -7.38
C LYS A 25 6.12 5.89 -7.05
N PHE A 26 5.33 5.74 -6.00
CA PHE A 26 4.95 4.41 -5.50
C PHE A 26 3.54 3.97 -5.87
N MET A 27 2.58 4.88 -5.93
CA MET A 27 1.23 4.53 -6.36
C MET A 27 1.19 3.90 -7.75
N PRO A 28 1.93 4.42 -8.77
CA PRO A 28 1.97 3.76 -10.08
C PRO A 28 2.58 2.37 -10.03
N LEU A 29 3.57 2.13 -9.17
CA LEU A 29 4.18 0.81 -9.01
C LEU A 29 3.18 -0.20 -8.43
N ILE A 30 2.38 0.23 -7.46
CA ILE A 30 1.34 -0.60 -6.86
C ILE A 30 0.25 -0.92 -7.89
N LEU A 31 -0.21 0.08 -8.63
CA LEU A 31 -1.22 -0.12 -9.67
C LEU A 31 -0.72 -1.06 -10.76
N ALA A 32 0.56 -1.02 -11.09
CA ALA A 32 1.17 -1.91 -12.09
C ALA A 32 1.18 -3.39 -11.66
N THR A 33 0.93 -3.70 -10.38
CA THR A 33 0.85 -5.10 -9.91
C THR A 33 -0.44 -5.81 -10.29
N GLY A 34 -1.43 -5.07 -10.81
CA GLY A 34 -2.76 -5.59 -11.13
C GLY A 34 -3.86 -4.99 -10.26
N ALA A 35 -3.50 -4.10 -9.34
CA ALA A 35 -4.47 -3.37 -8.52
C ALA A 35 -5.24 -2.36 -9.39
N ASP A 36 -6.51 -2.15 -9.07
CA ASP A 36 -7.32 -1.15 -9.74
C ASP A 36 -7.52 0.12 -8.91
N ASN A 37 -7.17 0.08 -7.63
CA ASN A 37 -7.24 1.26 -6.77
C ASN A 37 -6.27 1.16 -5.59
N VAL A 38 -5.78 2.31 -5.14
CA VAL A 38 -4.88 2.42 -3.98
C VAL A 38 -5.28 3.66 -3.19
N TYR A 39 -5.43 3.49 -1.88
CA TYR A 39 -5.65 4.59 -0.95
C TYR A 39 -4.47 4.68 0.01
N MET A 40 -3.88 5.86 0.10
CA MET A 40 -2.85 6.17 1.09
C MET A 40 -3.46 7.09 2.12
N VAL A 41 -3.51 6.64 3.38
CA VAL A 41 -4.22 7.33 4.46
C VAL A 41 -3.25 7.73 5.55
N ARG A 42 -3.20 9.01 5.86
CA ARG A 42 -2.46 9.51 7.00
C ARG A 42 -3.28 9.21 8.27
N THR A 43 -2.75 8.35 9.12
CA THR A 43 -3.43 7.97 10.36
C THR A 43 -2.94 8.75 11.58
N SER A 44 -1.74 9.33 11.49
CA SER A 44 -1.19 10.26 12.48
C SER A 44 -0.01 11.00 11.87
N ASP A 45 0.66 11.83 12.66
CA ASP A 45 1.87 12.54 12.21
C ASP A 45 3.03 11.59 11.89
N ARG A 46 2.96 10.35 12.39
CA ARG A 46 4.02 9.35 12.24
C ARG A 46 3.53 8.00 11.76
N SER A 47 2.34 7.95 11.18
CA SER A 47 1.80 6.70 10.66
C SER A 47 0.97 6.92 9.42
N VAL A 48 1.03 5.93 8.52
CA VAL A 48 0.19 5.88 7.33
C VAL A 48 -0.35 4.47 7.14
N SER A 49 -1.48 4.36 6.51
CA SER A 49 -2.04 3.09 6.08
C SER A 49 -2.21 3.11 4.57
N VAL A 50 -1.92 1.98 3.93
CA VAL A 50 -2.09 1.82 2.48
C VAL A 50 -3.10 0.72 2.24
N VAL A 51 -4.17 1.06 1.54
CA VAL A 51 -5.24 0.13 1.17
C VAL A 51 -5.17 -0.08 -0.33
N THR A 52 -4.94 -1.31 -0.76
CA THR A 52 -4.83 -1.66 -2.17
C THR A 52 -5.96 -2.60 -2.56
N HIS A 53 -6.70 -2.23 -3.59
CA HIS A 53 -7.85 -2.97 -4.07
C HIS A 53 -7.53 -3.72 -5.36
N PHE A 54 -7.93 -4.98 -5.42
CA PHE A 54 -7.80 -5.83 -6.62
C PHE A 54 -9.20 -6.27 -7.08
N PRO A 55 -9.42 -6.39 -8.40
CA PRO A 55 -10.72 -6.79 -8.94
C PRO A 55 -11.18 -8.17 -8.45
N ASN A 56 -10.24 -9.08 -8.17
CA ASN A 56 -10.56 -10.40 -7.68
C ASN A 56 -9.40 -10.98 -6.88
N GLU A 57 -9.66 -12.07 -6.17
CA GLU A 57 -8.71 -12.73 -5.29
C GLU A 57 -7.51 -13.30 -6.05
N GLU A 58 -7.73 -13.85 -7.24
CA GLU A 58 -6.66 -14.43 -8.05
C GLU A 58 -5.60 -13.38 -8.41
N LEU A 59 -6.02 -12.20 -8.86
CA LEU A 59 -5.11 -11.10 -9.18
C LEU A 59 -4.40 -10.60 -7.92
N GLY A 60 -5.12 -10.51 -6.81
CA GLY A 60 -4.54 -10.08 -5.54
C GLY A 60 -3.45 -11.02 -5.05
N LYS A 61 -3.71 -12.32 -5.06
CA LYS A 61 -2.72 -13.33 -4.65
C LYS A 61 -1.52 -13.36 -5.57
N ALA A 62 -1.75 -13.26 -6.88
CA ALA A 62 -0.67 -13.23 -7.86
C ALA A 62 0.24 -12.00 -7.72
N ALA A 63 -0.28 -10.91 -7.15
CA ALA A 63 0.47 -9.66 -6.99
C ALA A 63 1.34 -9.64 -5.73
N MET A 64 1.19 -10.58 -4.80
CA MET A 64 1.82 -10.48 -3.47
C MET A 64 3.33 -10.34 -3.51
N ASP A 65 4.03 -11.07 -4.37
CA ASP A 65 5.49 -10.96 -4.50
C ASP A 65 5.89 -9.57 -4.99
N LYS A 66 5.16 -9.02 -5.94
CA LYS A 66 5.39 -7.67 -6.47
C LYS A 66 5.09 -6.61 -5.42
N ILE A 67 4.01 -6.77 -4.66
CA ILE A 67 3.64 -5.88 -3.57
C ILE A 67 4.74 -5.89 -2.50
N SER A 68 5.27 -7.05 -2.14
CA SER A 68 6.37 -7.16 -1.18
C SER A 68 7.60 -6.40 -1.66
N ALA A 69 7.95 -6.50 -2.94
CA ALA A 69 9.08 -5.77 -3.51
C ALA A 69 8.86 -4.24 -3.46
N VAL A 70 7.65 -3.78 -3.75
CA VAL A 70 7.31 -2.35 -3.65
C VAL A 70 7.40 -1.87 -2.19
N ARG A 71 6.92 -2.69 -1.24
CA ARG A 71 7.00 -2.37 0.18
C ARG A 71 8.44 -2.23 0.66
N GLU A 72 9.34 -3.10 0.23
CA GLU A 72 10.77 -3.01 0.57
C GLU A 72 11.37 -1.70 0.05
N LYS A 73 11.07 -1.33 -1.18
CA LYS A 73 11.55 -0.07 -1.76
C LYS A 73 11.02 1.15 -1.02
N ALA A 74 9.74 1.14 -0.66
CA ALA A 74 9.12 2.24 0.09
C ALA A 74 9.71 2.37 1.49
N ALA A 75 9.91 1.24 2.17
CA ALA A 75 10.50 1.22 3.50
C ALA A 75 11.89 1.86 3.50
N GLU A 76 12.70 1.50 2.52
CA GLU A 76 14.06 2.04 2.38
C GLU A 76 14.05 3.52 1.98
N HIS A 77 13.23 3.87 0.98
CA HIS A 77 13.18 5.23 0.44
C HIS A 77 12.70 6.27 1.46
N PHE A 78 11.69 5.93 2.24
CA PHE A 78 11.08 6.86 3.22
C PHE A 78 11.54 6.60 4.66
N ALA A 79 12.45 5.67 4.89
CA ALA A 79 12.84 5.23 6.23
C ALA A 79 11.62 4.80 7.06
N MET A 80 10.67 4.10 6.43
CA MET A 80 9.45 3.61 7.06
C MET A 80 9.62 2.20 7.58
N THR A 81 8.83 1.86 8.59
CA THR A 81 8.77 0.50 9.14
C THR A 81 7.38 -0.06 8.94
N LEU A 82 7.29 -1.22 8.31
CA LEU A 82 6.02 -1.94 8.18
C LEU A 82 5.63 -2.53 9.54
N ASN A 83 4.55 -2.04 10.09
CA ASN A 83 4.05 -2.45 11.40
C ASN A 83 3.19 -3.72 11.28
N SER A 84 2.24 -3.70 10.36
CA SER A 84 1.39 -4.86 10.10
C SER A 84 0.86 -4.83 8.68
N ALA A 85 0.51 -6.01 8.17
CA ALA A 85 -0.09 -6.15 6.86
C ALA A 85 -1.13 -7.27 6.89
N HIS A 86 -2.25 -7.02 6.24
CA HIS A 86 -3.36 -7.97 6.16
C HIS A 86 -3.89 -8.02 4.73
N ALA A 87 -4.45 -9.15 4.35
CA ALA A 87 -5.06 -9.33 3.04
C ALA A 87 -6.30 -10.21 3.19
N GLY A 88 -7.31 -9.92 2.41
CA GLY A 88 -8.54 -10.69 2.46
C GLY A 88 -9.57 -10.27 1.42
N ALA A 89 -10.63 -11.07 1.34
CA ALA A 89 -11.75 -10.78 0.47
C ALA A 89 -12.55 -9.59 1.00
N CYS A 90 -12.97 -8.73 0.09
CA CYS A 90 -13.84 -7.62 0.43
C CYS A 90 -15.28 -8.13 0.58
N LEU A 91 -15.85 -8.03 1.78
CA LEU A 91 -17.18 -8.55 2.09
C LEU A 91 -18.30 -7.58 1.74
N SER A 92 -17.96 -6.31 1.52
CA SER A 92 -18.94 -5.28 1.19
C SER A 92 -18.34 -4.28 0.22
N SER A 93 -18.94 -4.13 -0.92
CA SER A 93 -18.44 -3.21 -1.94
C SER A 93 -19.58 -2.63 -2.74
#